data_1e54c1e8d032f56b835424f6f76e242e
#
_entry.id   1e54c1e8d032f56b835424f6f76e242e
#
_cell.length_a   1.000
_cell.length_b   1.000
_cell.length_c   1.000
_cell.angle_alpha   90.00
_cell.angle_beta   90.00
_cell.angle_gamma   90.00
#
_symmetry.space_group_name_H-M   'P 1'
#
loop_
_entity.id
_entity.type
_entity.pdbx_description
1 polymer ?
#
loop_
_entity_poly.entity_id
_entity_poly.type
_entity_poly.pdbx_seq_one_letter_code
_entity_poly.pdbx_strand_id
1 'polypeptide(L)'
;MDWKQQFKVHDLSCRKTFIILLVIAVCEVILMFLFPWQPDRETVCRAVCGGKQRSIYRIMSEVPNGDEFELPPDWTVADLIREAVRKDRQSPLPAPEKDFICQNVRYEREYLVRRRRVEVDAPYLVFSVPASVVFDKSLQEPVPILMCPPGAHGDKRSSIVLYSDGSTNCLTTEEAEKLVAEQSPVPLEIDFEALSEEKQTP
;
A
#
# COMPACT_ATOMS: atom_id res chain seq x y z
N MET A 1 26.40 -37.49 51.91
CA MET A 1 25.77 -36.26 51.35
C MET A 1 24.29 -36.54 51.22
N ASP A 2 23.46 -35.85 51.97
CA ASP A 2 22.05 -36.22 52.19
C ASP A 2 21.23 -35.80 50.94
N TRP A 3 20.65 -36.73 50.20
CA TRP A 3 19.89 -36.52 49.00
C TRP A 3 18.72 -35.51 49.18
N LYS A 4 18.20 -35.39 50.41
CA LYS A 4 17.18 -34.41 50.77
C LYS A 4 17.69 -32.97 50.70
N GLN A 5 19.00 -32.72 50.86
CA GLN A 5 19.57 -31.38 50.73
C GLN A 5 19.72 -30.98 49.23
N GLN A 6 20.04 -31.93 48.36
CA GLN A 6 20.16 -31.66 46.94
C GLN A 6 18.78 -31.29 46.33
N PHE A 7 17.69 -31.97 46.71
CA PHE A 7 16.36 -31.62 46.25
C PHE A 7 15.91 -30.23 46.70
N LYS A 8 16.20 -29.84 47.94
CA LYS A 8 15.88 -28.47 48.43
C LYS A 8 16.59 -27.35 47.66
N VAL A 9 17.87 -27.55 47.31
CA VAL A 9 18.63 -26.57 46.56
C VAL A 9 18.12 -26.45 45.10
N HIS A 10 17.73 -27.59 44.50
CA HIS A 10 17.21 -27.58 43.15
C HIS A 10 15.83 -26.90 43.08
N ASP A 11 14.95 -27.14 44.05
CA ASP A 11 13.62 -26.55 44.11
C ASP A 11 13.69 -25.04 44.35
N LEU A 12 14.61 -24.55 45.18
CA LEU A 12 14.85 -23.13 45.40
C LEU A 12 15.42 -22.44 44.16
N SER A 13 16.24 -23.11 43.37
CA SER A 13 16.79 -22.59 42.14
C SER A 13 15.69 -22.47 41.06
N CYS A 14 14.85 -23.51 40.91
CA CYS A 14 13.71 -23.48 39.97
C CYS A 14 12.70 -22.39 40.33
N ARG A 15 12.37 -22.19 41.59
CA ARG A 15 11.46 -21.13 42.02
C ARG A 15 12.03 -19.73 41.75
N LYS A 16 13.33 -19.50 42.01
CA LYS A 16 13.97 -18.20 41.67
C LYS A 16 13.96 -17.95 40.19
N THR A 17 14.29 -18.95 39.38
CA THR A 17 14.27 -18.84 37.92
C THR A 17 12.86 -18.56 37.40
N PHE A 18 11.85 -19.25 37.94
CA PHE A 18 10.45 -19.00 37.59
C PHE A 18 9.99 -17.59 37.92
N ILE A 19 10.35 -17.07 39.11
CA ILE A 19 10.02 -15.70 39.52
C ILE A 19 10.69 -14.68 38.59
N ILE A 20 11.95 -14.89 38.22
CA ILE A 20 12.66 -14.01 37.28
C ILE A 20 11.98 -13.99 35.91
N LEU A 21 11.61 -15.15 35.37
CA LEU A 21 10.91 -15.25 34.10
C LEU A 21 9.53 -14.58 34.16
N LEU A 22 8.82 -14.76 35.28
CA LEU A 22 7.52 -14.10 35.47
C LEU A 22 7.67 -12.56 35.53
N VAL A 23 8.68 -12.06 36.23
CA VAL A 23 8.96 -10.61 36.28
C VAL A 23 9.32 -10.08 34.90
N ILE A 24 10.13 -10.78 34.12
CA ILE A 24 10.47 -10.37 32.74
C ILE A 24 9.21 -10.32 31.89
N ALA A 25 8.38 -11.38 31.91
CA ALA A 25 7.14 -11.42 31.15
C ALA A 25 6.17 -10.28 31.53
N VAL A 26 6.04 -9.98 32.82
CA VAL A 26 5.21 -8.86 33.31
C VAL A 26 5.80 -7.52 32.85
N CYS A 27 7.13 -7.35 32.91
CA CYS A 27 7.79 -6.14 32.41
C CYS A 27 7.59 -5.97 30.90
N GLU A 28 7.69 -7.02 30.10
CA GLU A 28 7.42 -6.97 28.66
C GLU A 28 5.98 -6.57 28.36
N VAL A 29 5.01 -7.13 29.09
CA VAL A 29 3.60 -6.76 28.97
C VAL A 29 3.39 -5.29 29.36
N ILE A 30 3.98 -4.84 30.46
CA ILE A 30 3.91 -3.43 30.89
C ILE A 30 4.56 -2.51 29.85
N LEU A 31 5.72 -2.90 29.29
CA LEU A 31 6.38 -2.14 28.23
C LEU A 31 5.53 -2.08 26.97
N MET A 32 4.84 -3.15 26.58
CA MET A 32 3.90 -3.14 25.45
C MET A 32 2.71 -2.19 25.68
N PHE A 33 2.25 -2.05 26.94
CA PHE A 33 1.17 -1.11 27.27
C PHE A 33 1.65 0.34 27.41
N LEU A 34 2.85 0.56 27.98
CA LEU A 34 3.40 1.90 28.16
C LEU A 34 4.01 2.47 26.88
N PHE A 35 4.57 1.61 26.03
CA PHE A 35 5.10 1.94 24.72
C PHE A 35 4.38 1.08 23.67
N PRO A 36 3.11 1.36 23.38
CA PRO A 36 2.44 0.66 22.31
C PRO A 36 3.25 0.89 21.05
N TRP A 37 3.90 -0.16 20.58
CA TRP A 37 4.61 -0.16 19.30
C TRP A 37 3.57 -0.05 18.19
N GLN A 38 2.99 1.13 18.09
CA GLN A 38 2.17 1.46 16.95
C GLN A 38 3.14 1.71 15.81
N PRO A 39 3.14 0.86 14.80
CA PRO A 39 3.88 1.15 13.60
C PRO A 39 3.50 2.57 13.19
N ASP A 40 4.50 3.37 12.86
CA ASP A 40 4.30 4.71 12.38
C ASP A 40 3.20 4.68 11.31
N ARG A 41 2.16 5.49 11.51
CA ARG A 41 0.97 5.47 10.64
C ARG A 41 1.34 5.77 9.19
N GLU A 42 2.37 6.57 8.95
CA GLU A 42 2.92 6.81 7.64
C GLU A 42 3.45 5.53 7.00
N THR A 43 4.10 4.67 7.79
CA THR A 43 4.57 3.36 7.36
C THR A 43 3.40 2.44 7.01
N VAL A 44 2.32 2.46 7.81
CA VAL A 44 1.10 1.68 7.52
C VAL A 44 0.42 2.19 6.25
N CYS A 45 0.22 3.51 6.10
CA CYS A 45 -0.39 4.08 4.90
C CYS A 45 0.44 3.76 3.65
N ARG A 46 1.76 3.84 3.74
CA ARG A 46 2.66 3.43 2.64
C ARG A 46 2.50 1.96 2.29
N ALA A 47 2.48 1.08 3.27
CA ALA A 47 2.30 -0.35 3.05
C ALA A 47 0.94 -0.67 2.41
N VAL A 48 -0.12 -0.01 2.88
CA VAL A 48 -1.47 -0.15 2.32
C VAL A 48 -1.52 0.34 0.88
N CYS A 49 -1.03 1.55 0.59
CA CYS A 49 -1.04 2.08 -0.77
C CYS A 49 -0.16 1.27 -1.72
N GLY A 50 1.01 0.82 -1.29
CA GLY A 50 1.85 -0.08 -2.09
C GLY A 50 1.16 -1.43 -2.37
N GLY A 51 0.38 -1.94 -1.41
CA GLY A 51 -0.46 -3.13 -1.60
C GLY A 51 -1.56 -2.90 -2.64
N LYS A 52 -2.28 -1.78 -2.55
CA LYS A 52 -3.32 -1.37 -3.51
C LYS A 52 -2.75 -1.21 -4.93
N GLN A 53 -1.64 -0.51 -5.08
CA GLN A 53 -0.99 -0.33 -6.38
C GLN A 53 -0.58 -1.67 -7.01
N ARG A 54 -0.05 -2.62 -6.22
CA ARG A 54 0.24 -3.98 -6.70
C ARG A 54 -1.02 -4.75 -7.07
N SER A 55 -2.13 -4.54 -6.37
CA SER A 55 -3.43 -5.12 -6.77
C SER A 55 -3.90 -4.55 -8.09
N ILE A 56 -3.77 -3.24 -8.31
CA ILE A 56 -4.07 -2.60 -9.60
C ILE A 56 -3.18 -3.20 -10.70
N TYR A 57 -1.88 -3.34 -10.46
CA TYR A 57 -0.97 -3.97 -11.41
C TYR A 57 -1.39 -5.40 -11.77
N ARG A 58 -1.80 -6.19 -10.77
CA ARG A 58 -2.27 -7.56 -10.99
C ARG A 58 -3.48 -7.59 -11.92
N ILE A 59 -4.51 -6.80 -11.65
CA ILE A 59 -5.71 -6.80 -12.51
C ILE A 59 -5.41 -6.26 -13.92
N MET A 60 -4.49 -5.29 -14.08
CA MET A 60 -4.02 -4.87 -15.40
C MET A 60 -3.33 -6.00 -16.16
N SER A 61 -2.48 -6.77 -15.47
CA SER A 61 -1.74 -7.89 -16.10
C SER A 61 -2.66 -9.06 -16.50
N GLU A 62 -3.86 -9.13 -15.93
CA GLU A 62 -4.88 -10.13 -16.27
C GLU A 62 -5.73 -9.75 -17.50
N VAL A 63 -5.70 -8.48 -17.93
CA VAL A 63 -6.50 -8.00 -19.07
C VAL A 63 -6.23 -8.77 -20.37
N PRO A 64 -4.96 -9.08 -20.73
CA PRO A 64 -4.63 -9.80 -21.97
C PRO A 64 -4.84 -11.32 -21.91
N ASN A 65 -5.32 -11.87 -20.78
CA ASN A 65 -5.42 -13.33 -20.59
C ASN A 65 -6.58 -14.02 -21.39
N GLY A 66 -7.04 -13.40 -22.49
CA GLY A 66 -7.95 -14.05 -23.43
C GLY A 66 -7.25 -14.24 -24.79
N ASP A 67 -7.41 -15.40 -25.40
CA ASP A 67 -6.77 -15.77 -26.69
C ASP A 67 -7.08 -14.81 -27.85
N GLU A 68 -7.98 -13.83 -27.67
CA GLU A 68 -8.43 -12.88 -28.68
C GLU A 68 -8.21 -11.39 -28.31
N PHE A 69 -7.58 -11.09 -27.17
CA PHE A 69 -7.42 -9.70 -26.77
C PHE A 69 -6.08 -9.12 -27.28
N GLU A 70 -6.15 -8.41 -28.38
CA GLU A 70 -5.05 -7.54 -28.82
C GLU A 70 -5.18 -6.18 -28.13
N LEU A 71 -4.12 -5.78 -27.42
CA LEU A 71 -4.04 -4.48 -26.77
C LEU A 71 -4.06 -3.39 -27.86
N PRO A 72 -5.06 -2.47 -27.86
CA PRO A 72 -5.06 -1.37 -28.83
C PRO A 72 -3.77 -0.56 -28.74
N PRO A 73 -3.12 -0.22 -29.85
CA PRO A 73 -1.80 0.41 -29.86
C PRO A 73 -1.82 1.86 -29.32
N ASP A 74 -2.97 2.47 -29.28
CA ASP A 74 -3.21 3.84 -28.80
C ASP A 74 -3.61 3.90 -27.32
N TRP A 75 -3.79 2.75 -26.67
CA TRP A 75 -4.14 2.73 -25.25
C TRP A 75 -3.00 3.24 -24.37
N THR A 76 -3.39 4.06 -23.43
CA THR A 76 -2.54 4.48 -22.30
C THR A 76 -2.69 3.53 -21.12
N VAL A 77 -1.80 3.64 -20.13
CA VAL A 77 -1.95 2.91 -18.86
C VAL A 77 -3.28 3.27 -18.17
N ALA A 78 -3.77 4.50 -18.29
CA ALA A 78 -5.06 4.88 -17.73
C ALA A 78 -6.21 4.09 -18.37
N ASP A 79 -6.18 3.89 -19.69
CA ASP A 79 -7.20 3.12 -20.41
C ASP A 79 -7.13 1.64 -20.02
N LEU A 80 -5.90 1.11 -19.88
CA LEU A 80 -5.69 -0.26 -19.40
C LEU A 80 -6.24 -0.45 -17.97
N ILE A 81 -6.03 0.51 -17.06
CA ILE A 81 -6.60 0.46 -15.71
C ILE A 81 -8.13 0.46 -15.76
N ARG A 82 -8.75 1.34 -16.56
CA ARG A 82 -10.21 1.40 -16.70
C ARG A 82 -10.78 0.08 -17.21
N GLU A 83 -10.17 -0.50 -18.23
CA GLU A 83 -10.58 -1.80 -18.77
C GLU A 83 -10.37 -2.93 -17.76
N ALA A 84 -9.24 -2.91 -17.02
CA ALA A 84 -8.98 -3.87 -15.97
C ALA A 84 -10.06 -3.81 -14.88
N VAL A 85 -10.44 -2.60 -14.44
CA VAL A 85 -11.52 -2.40 -13.48
C VAL A 85 -12.85 -2.88 -14.05
N ARG A 86 -13.16 -2.58 -15.31
CA ARG A 86 -14.39 -3.05 -15.97
C ARG A 86 -14.48 -4.58 -15.95
N LYS A 87 -13.40 -5.28 -16.29
CA LYS A 87 -13.35 -6.75 -16.23
C LYS A 87 -13.43 -7.28 -14.80
N ASP A 88 -12.71 -6.65 -13.87
CA ASP A 88 -12.72 -7.04 -12.45
C ASP A 88 -14.13 -6.91 -11.83
N ARG A 89 -14.91 -5.88 -12.23
CA ARG A 89 -16.31 -5.71 -11.81
C ARG A 89 -17.24 -6.84 -12.27
N GLN A 90 -16.87 -7.59 -13.28
CA GLN A 90 -17.61 -8.80 -13.72
C GLN A 90 -17.23 -10.02 -12.89
N SER A 91 -16.16 -9.96 -12.11
CA SER A 91 -15.72 -11.02 -11.20
C SER A 91 -16.73 -11.24 -10.06
N PRO A 92 -16.84 -12.46 -9.51
CA PRO A 92 -17.63 -12.74 -8.31
C PRO A 92 -17.17 -11.97 -7.06
N LEU A 93 -15.89 -11.57 -7.02
CA LEU A 93 -15.27 -10.86 -5.90
C LEU A 93 -14.44 -9.67 -6.44
N PRO A 94 -15.10 -8.59 -6.89
CA PRO A 94 -14.40 -7.44 -7.44
C PRO A 94 -13.60 -6.70 -6.35
N ALA A 95 -12.49 -6.10 -6.77
CA ALA A 95 -11.69 -5.25 -5.90
C ALA A 95 -12.53 -4.08 -5.36
N PRO A 96 -12.42 -3.72 -4.08
CA PRO A 96 -13.14 -2.59 -3.51
C PRO A 96 -12.76 -1.27 -4.20
N GLU A 97 -13.71 -0.36 -4.42
CA GLU A 97 -13.47 0.96 -5.04
C GLU A 97 -12.37 1.75 -4.34
N LYS A 98 -12.33 1.67 -3.00
CA LYS A 98 -11.28 2.29 -2.18
C LYS A 98 -9.86 1.82 -2.52
N ASP A 99 -9.69 0.72 -3.26
CA ASP A 99 -8.36 0.24 -3.65
C ASP A 99 -7.79 1.05 -4.81
N PHE A 100 -8.66 1.76 -5.55
CA PHE A 100 -8.27 2.67 -6.63
C PHE A 100 -8.06 4.12 -6.18
N ILE A 101 -8.10 4.37 -4.88
CA ILE A 101 -7.92 5.68 -4.28
C ILE A 101 -6.76 5.64 -3.29
N CYS A 102 -5.87 6.63 -3.38
CA CYS A 102 -4.80 6.81 -2.42
C CYS A 102 -5.37 7.33 -1.09
N GLN A 103 -5.13 6.61 0.00
CA GLN A 103 -5.42 7.09 1.33
C GLN A 103 -4.39 8.15 1.74
N ASN A 104 -4.78 9.39 1.64
CA ASN A 104 -3.96 10.52 2.01
C ASN A 104 -4.17 10.85 3.49
N VAL A 105 -3.09 10.96 4.25
CA VAL A 105 -3.13 11.38 5.65
C VAL A 105 -2.51 12.76 5.77
N ARG A 106 -3.35 13.79 5.81
CA ARG A 106 -2.90 15.14 6.14
C ARG A 106 -3.06 15.40 7.62
N TYR A 107 -2.04 16.03 8.21
CA TYR A 107 -2.13 16.58 9.55
C TYR A 107 -2.44 18.06 9.45
N GLU A 108 -3.67 18.45 9.72
CA GLU A 108 -4.01 19.87 9.90
C GLU A 108 -3.60 20.32 11.31
N ARG A 109 -2.88 21.45 11.37
CA ARG A 109 -2.66 22.16 12.63
C ARG A 109 -3.90 22.95 12.97
N GLU A 110 -4.80 22.40 13.73
CA GLU A 110 -5.80 23.17 14.44
C GLU A 110 -5.19 23.68 15.74
N TYR A 111 -5.04 25.00 15.86
CA TYR A 111 -4.68 25.75 17.08
C TYR A 111 -3.66 25.07 18.01
N LEU A 112 -2.44 25.48 17.91
CA LEU A 112 -1.27 25.38 18.82
C LEU A 112 -1.08 24.14 19.74
N VAL A 113 -2.09 23.28 19.97
CA VAL A 113 -2.03 22.21 20.98
C VAL A 113 -2.46 20.82 20.48
N ARG A 114 -3.23 20.69 19.41
CA ARG A 114 -3.64 19.38 18.89
C ARG A 114 -3.52 19.30 17.38
N ARG A 115 -2.72 18.35 16.90
CA ARG A 115 -2.75 17.94 15.48
C ARG A 115 -4.02 17.12 15.25
N ARG A 116 -4.95 17.65 14.48
CA ARG A 116 -6.11 16.89 14.00
C ARG A 116 -5.71 16.12 12.76
N ARG A 117 -5.98 14.83 12.76
CA ARG A 117 -5.84 13.98 11.59
C ARG A 117 -7.04 14.22 10.68
N VAL A 118 -6.78 14.56 9.43
CA VAL A 118 -7.78 14.56 8.37
C VAL A 118 -7.36 13.50 7.37
N GLU A 119 -8.24 12.52 7.16
CA GLU A 119 -8.08 11.57 6.05
C GLU A 119 -8.73 12.20 4.83
N VAL A 120 -7.92 12.43 3.82
CA VAL A 120 -8.39 12.95 2.53
C VAL A 120 -8.06 11.90 1.49
N ASP A 121 -9.09 11.31 0.92
CA ASP A 121 -8.92 10.44 -0.23
C ASP A 121 -8.52 11.29 -1.44
N ALA A 122 -7.50 10.87 -2.14
CA ALA A 122 -7.02 11.55 -3.33
C ALA A 122 -6.85 10.53 -4.47
N PRO A 123 -7.17 10.89 -5.71
CA PRO A 123 -6.93 10.01 -6.84
C PRO A 123 -5.43 9.72 -6.97
N TYR A 124 -5.09 8.53 -7.44
CA TYR A 124 -3.75 8.27 -7.91
C TYR A 124 -3.43 9.14 -9.12
N LEU A 125 -2.15 9.43 -9.32
CA LEU A 125 -1.65 10.08 -10.53
C LEU A 125 -1.17 9.00 -11.50
N VAL A 126 -1.65 9.04 -12.72
CA VAL A 126 -1.31 8.09 -13.79
C VAL A 126 -0.40 8.79 -14.80
N PHE A 127 0.68 8.13 -15.18
CA PHE A 127 1.60 8.63 -16.20
C PHE A 127 1.05 8.33 -17.60
N SER A 128 1.21 9.30 -18.51
CA SER A 128 0.75 9.19 -19.91
C SER A 128 1.72 8.35 -20.75
N VAL A 129 1.84 7.06 -20.38
CA VAL A 129 2.68 6.09 -21.08
C VAL A 129 1.81 5.06 -21.80
N PRO A 130 2.28 4.48 -22.93
CA PRO A 130 1.54 3.43 -23.64
C PRO A 130 1.27 2.23 -22.74
N ALA A 131 0.09 1.61 -22.87
CA ALA A 131 -0.28 0.43 -22.09
C ALA A 131 0.67 -0.76 -22.32
N SER A 132 1.28 -0.84 -23.51
CA SER A 132 2.23 -1.89 -23.89
C SER A 132 3.44 -1.99 -22.96
N VAL A 133 3.86 -0.90 -22.30
CA VAL A 133 5.02 -0.92 -21.38
C VAL A 133 4.79 -1.85 -20.17
N VAL A 134 3.55 -2.13 -19.81
CA VAL A 134 3.21 -3.05 -18.70
C VAL A 134 3.53 -4.50 -19.07
N PHE A 135 3.56 -4.82 -20.36
CA PHE A 135 3.79 -6.17 -20.87
C PHE A 135 5.15 -6.35 -21.53
N ASP A 136 5.88 -5.25 -21.73
CA ASP A 136 7.20 -5.27 -22.36
C ASP A 136 8.29 -5.69 -21.38
N LYS A 137 8.63 -6.99 -21.40
CA LYS A 137 9.71 -7.57 -20.58
C LYS A 137 11.12 -7.24 -21.10
N SER A 138 11.24 -6.59 -22.25
CA SER A 138 12.52 -6.20 -22.84
C SER A 138 13.04 -4.87 -22.32
N LEU A 139 12.22 -4.10 -21.60
CA LEU A 139 12.63 -2.84 -21.00
C LEU A 139 13.77 -3.05 -20.01
N GLN A 140 14.89 -2.37 -20.24
CA GLN A 140 16.05 -2.42 -19.35
C GLN A 140 15.79 -1.72 -18.01
N GLU A 141 14.98 -0.66 -18.04
CA GLU A 141 14.58 0.10 -16.86
C GLU A 141 13.05 0.16 -16.77
N PRO A 142 12.48 -0.13 -15.60
CA PRO A 142 11.04 -0.04 -15.42
C PRO A 142 10.57 1.43 -15.47
N VAL A 143 9.44 1.65 -16.14
CA VAL A 143 8.85 2.97 -16.35
C VAL A 143 7.80 3.24 -15.27
N PRO A 144 7.73 4.44 -14.66
CA PRO A 144 6.67 4.78 -13.72
C PRO A 144 5.31 4.83 -14.43
N ILE A 145 4.30 4.16 -13.86
CA ILE A 145 2.96 4.04 -14.45
C ILE A 145 1.87 4.65 -13.57
N LEU A 146 2.04 4.61 -12.25
CA LEU A 146 1.05 5.10 -11.29
C LEU A 146 1.77 5.61 -10.03
N MET A 147 1.28 6.68 -9.40
CA MET A 147 1.85 7.15 -8.15
C MET A 147 0.82 7.75 -7.21
N CYS A 148 1.13 7.74 -5.91
CA CYS A 148 0.43 8.59 -4.95
C CYS A 148 0.78 10.05 -5.19
N PRO A 149 -0.16 11.00 -4.96
CA PRO A 149 0.17 12.43 -5.02
C PRO A 149 1.36 12.78 -4.12
N PRO A 150 2.19 13.77 -4.50
CA PRO A 150 3.27 14.25 -3.65
C PRO A 150 2.77 14.65 -2.26
N GLY A 151 3.50 14.28 -1.21
CA GLY A 151 3.12 14.58 0.17
C GLY A 151 1.97 13.73 0.74
N ALA A 152 1.46 12.73 0.00
CA ALA A 152 0.32 11.92 0.43
C ALA A 152 0.54 11.17 1.75
N HIS A 153 1.77 10.77 2.06
CA HIS A 153 2.09 9.91 3.20
C HIS A 153 3.12 10.51 4.17
N GLY A 154 3.22 11.83 4.24
CA GLY A 154 4.11 12.56 5.15
C GLY A 154 5.38 13.12 4.50
N ASP A 155 6.18 13.85 5.30
CA ASP A 155 7.20 14.76 4.77
C ASP A 155 8.49 14.09 4.25
N LYS A 156 8.83 12.88 4.72
CA LYS A 156 10.15 12.29 4.42
C LYS A 156 10.15 11.20 3.35
N ARG A 157 9.07 10.47 3.20
CA ARG A 157 8.85 9.47 2.15
C ARG A 157 7.38 9.48 1.82
N SER A 158 6.98 10.39 0.97
CA SER A 158 5.61 10.84 0.90
C SER A 158 4.82 10.26 -0.25
N SER A 159 5.46 9.61 -1.21
CA SER A 159 4.77 9.10 -2.38
C SER A 159 5.27 7.71 -2.75
N ILE A 160 4.34 6.86 -3.16
CA ILE A 160 4.66 5.52 -3.66
C ILE A 160 4.44 5.55 -5.16
N VAL A 161 5.41 5.08 -5.90
CA VAL A 161 5.37 4.93 -7.35
C VAL A 161 5.33 3.46 -7.70
N LEU A 162 4.40 3.08 -8.56
CA LEU A 162 4.31 1.77 -9.20
C LEU A 162 4.97 1.85 -10.56
N TYR A 163 5.77 0.86 -10.89
CA TYR A 163 6.48 0.76 -12.17
C TYR A 163 5.89 -0.32 -13.07
N SER A 164 6.27 -0.28 -14.34
CA SER A 164 5.78 -1.18 -15.40
C SER A 164 6.10 -2.66 -15.16
N ASP A 165 7.06 -2.98 -14.30
CA ASP A 165 7.42 -4.34 -13.87
C ASP A 165 6.64 -4.82 -12.63
N GLY A 166 5.71 -4.00 -12.11
CA GLY A 166 4.95 -4.27 -10.89
C GLY A 166 5.70 -3.95 -9.60
N SER A 167 6.95 -3.50 -9.67
CA SER A 167 7.69 -3.03 -8.51
C SER A 167 7.14 -1.70 -7.98
N THR A 168 7.34 -1.45 -6.69
CA THR A 168 6.95 -0.19 -6.06
C THR A 168 8.13 0.43 -5.34
N ASN A 169 8.30 1.75 -5.45
CA ASN A 169 9.31 2.50 -4.73
C ASN A 169 8.70 3.67 -3.95
N CYS A 170 9.34 4.04 -2.86
CA CYS A 170 8.94 5.20 -2.06
C CYS A 170 9.85 6.38 -2.41
N LEU A 171 9.25 7.46 -2.85
CA LEU A 171 9.93 8.72 -3.15
C LEU A 171 9.75 9.72 -2.01
N THR A 172 10.74 10.58 -1.83
CA THR A 172 10.59 11.80 -1.03
C THR A 172 9.61 12.77 -1.71
N THR A 173 9.12 13.77 -0.98
CA THR A 173 8.24 14.80 -1.57
C THR A 173 8.93 15.50 -2.75
N GLU A 174 10.19 15.86 -2.58
CA GLU A 174 10.98 16.57 -3.61
C GLU A 174 11.17 15.71 -4.87
N GLU A 175 11.51 14.43 -4.71
CA GLU A 175 11.63 13.49 -5.83
C GLU A 175 10.30 13.28 -6.55
N ALA A 176 9.20 13.19 -5.80
CA ALA A 176 7.86 13.03 -6.35
C ALA A 176 7.41 14.28 -7.11
N GLU A 177 7.65 15.48 -6.56
CA GLU A 177 7.35 16.75 -7.21
C GLU A 177 8.16 16.92 -8.50
N LYS A 178 9.44 16.55 -8.48
CA LYS A 178 10.30 16.56 -9.68
C LYS A 178 9.76 15.61 -10.75
N LEU A 179 9.39 14.39 -10.38
CA LEU A 179 8.83 13.41 -11.30
C LEU A 179 7.51 13.90 -11.92
N VAL A 180 6.64 14.53 -11.11
CA VAL A 180 5.39 15.14 -11.60
C VAL A 180 5.68 16.30 -12.56
N ALA A 181 6.66 17.15 -12.27
CA ALA A 181 7.04 18.27 -13.14
C ALA A 181 7.61 17.81 -14.47
N GLU A 182 8.38 16.70 -14.48
CA GLU A 182 9.01 16.17 -15.69
C GLU A 182 8.03 15.39 -16.59
N GLN A 183 7.10 14.65 -16.01
CA GLN A 183 6.24 13.71 -16.75
C GLN A 183 4.76 14.08 -16.78
N SER A 184 4.35 15.13 -16.04
CA SER A 184 2.99 15.67 -16.03
C SER A 184 1.88 14.61 -15.93
N PRO A 185 1.91 13.73 -14.90
CA PRO A 185 0.88 12.70 -14.75
C PRO A 185 -0.48 13.34 -14.47
N VAL A 186 -1.55 12.63 -14.84
CA VAL A 186 -2.92 13.08 -14.65
C VAL A 186 -3.64 12.30 -13.55
N PRO A 187 -4.64 12.88 -12.87
CA PRO A 187 -5.44 12.13 -11.91
C PRO A 187 -6.13 10.92 -12.56
N LEU A 188 -6.11 9.78 -11.86
CA LEU A 188 -6.85 8.59 -12.29
C LEU A 188 -8.34 8.78 -11.97
N GLU A 189 -9.14 8.97 -12.99
CA GLU A 189 -10.58 9.05 -12.87
C GLU A 189 -11.22 7.75 -13.33
N ILE A 190 -12.00 7.11 -12.44
CA ILE A 190 -12.77 5.90 -12.70
C ILE A 190 -14.21 6.18 -12.32
N ASP A 191 -15.11 6.09 -13.29
CA ASP A 191 -16.54 6.19 -13.06
C ASP A 191 -17.10 4.81 -12.70
N PHE A 192 -17.18 4.54 -11.40
CA PHE A 192 -17.69 3.27 -10.89
C PHE A 192 -19.20 3.13 -11.06
N GLU A 193 -19.96 4.24 -11.13
CA GLU A 193 -21.40 4.23 -11.34
C GLU A 193 -21.71 3.76 -12.76
N ALA A 194 -21.07 4.36 -13.77
CA ALA A 194 -21.21 3.94 -15.17
C ALA A 194 -20.85 2.47 -15.39
N LEU A 195 -19.77 1.99 -14.75
CA LEU A 195 -19.33 0.58 -14.83
C LEU A 195 -20.32 -0.40 -14.19
N SER A 196 -21.10 0.05 -13.20
CA SER A 196 -22.11 -0.80 -12.56
C SER A 196 -23.42 -0.91 -13.34
N GLU A 197 -23.76 0.09 -14.16
CA GLU A 197 -24.95 0.10 -15.01
C GLU A 197 -24.82 -0.87 -16.20
N GLU A 198 -23.62 -1.02 -16.78
CA GLU A 198 -23.35 -1.98 -17.85
C GLU A 198 -23.66 -3.44 -17.44
N LYS A 199 -23.59 -3.76 -16.17
CA LYS A 199 -23.87 -5.11 -15.62
C LYS A 199 -25.39 -5.45 -15.61
N GLN A 200 -26.27 -4.46 -15.73
CA GLN A 200 -27.72 -4.64 -15.62
C GLN A 200 -28.43 -4.77 -16.97
N THR A 201 -27.70 -4.62 -18.05
CA THR A 201 -28.30 -4.77 -19.40
C THR A 201 -28.14 -6.24 -19.84
N PRO A 202 -29.26 -7.00 -19.95
CA PRO A 202 -29.23 -8.43 -20.30
C PRO A 202 -28.85 -8.66 -21.75
#